data_85841d458faa47ae78f32d7e65105478
#
_entry.id   85841d458faa47ae78f32d7e65105478
#
_cell.length_a   1.000
_cell.length_b   1.000
_cell.length_c   1.000
_cell.angle_alpha   90.00
_cell.angle_beta   90.00
_cell.angle_gamma   90.00
#
_symmetry.space_group_name_H-M   'P 1'
#
loop_
_entity.id
_entity.type
_entity.pdbx_description
1 polymer ?
#
loop_
_entity_poly.entity_id
_entity_poly.type
_entity_poly.pdbx_seq_one_letter_code
_entity_poly.pdbx_strand_id
1 'polypeptide(L)'
;ISTNTINLQDQLIKKDIPDLINAMGLDLRAVVIKGRSNYLCLRRFENFYRRGPTNADEARLLAKILVWLQFTESGDRAEINLNNPAEREIWGSISAEDEGCTMENCYQRTGGRCPFYRIRQAAQSAHLLIVNHALLLSDIASGSRVLPEYDYLIVDEAHHLEDATTNALSLSLNRSDIERLIRELGNTRGGMLHRIAQALSKILQPTHLANLQVLIERAMDLSFRLEELNRQFFSAIDEFFYDLREGREIGMYAHQERIVQAHRSQPGWYSIEAAWDETESVFNSLMEVLRSLLTVLSENIENILDMDEDLYTDLSNLARRYQEVLDNLHSFVFKPEPDKIYWIEIKNNYGNISLHTAPLEIGSLMKKHIWNEKTAVVLTSATLTTAGEFQYIRSRLQADDVEEYQVGSPFDYETSTLLYIASDIPEPNDRFAYQKALETAIIQTTLAAGGRTLVLFTSYDQLRRTSQAIARVLTKNDIIIYEQGEGASPHALLDSFRSTERSVLLGTRAFWEGVDVPGEALSVLMITKLPFDVPSDPIIAARAETFEDPFNQYTIPEAILKFRQGFGRLIRTKQDRGVVVILDRRIQSKRYGKIFIESLPTCTTQMSTLANLPRAVQRWLNL
;
A
#
# COMPACT_ATOMS: atom_id res chain seq x y z
N ILE A 1 -16.81 -9.01 -5.61
CA ILE A 1 -16.52 -8.48 -4.26
C ILE A 1 -15.11 -7.93 -4.24
N SER A 2 -14.95 -6.72 -3.72
CA SER A 2 -13.64 -6.12 -3.47
C SER A 2 -13.45 -5.95 -1.96
N THR A 3 -12.28 -6.35 -1.43
CA THR A 3 -11.92 -6.17 -0.02
C THR A 3 -10.53 -5.55 0.12
N ASN A 4 -10.15 -5.11 1.32
CA ASN A 4 -8.92 -4.33 1.47
C ASN A 4 -7.63 -5.18 1.33
N THR A 5 -7.59 -6.40 1.89
CA THR A 5 -6.35 -7.18 1.99
C THR A 5 -6.46 -8.57 1.37
N ILE A 6 -5.29 -9.14 1.02
CA ILE A 6 -5.19 -10.54 0.54
C ILE A 6 -5.70 -11.53 1.61
N ASN A 7 -5.47 -11.26 2.90
CA ASN A 7 -5.94 -12.13 3.97
C ASN A 7 -7.48 -12.19 4.03
N LEU A 8 -8.16 -11.06 3.81
CA LEU A 8 -9.63 -11.03 3.72
C LEU A 8 -10.14 -11.75 2.48
N GLN A 9 -9.43 -11.67 1.35
CA GLN A 9 -9.77 -12.49 0.18
C GLN A 9 -9.70 -13.99 0.50
N ASP A 10 -8.64 -14.41 1.19
CA ASP A 10 -8.44 -15.80 1.59
C ASP A 10 -9.50 -16.26 2.61
N GLN A 11 -9.92 -15.40 3.53
CA GLN A 11 -11.02 -15.67 4.45
C GLN A 11 -12.35 -15.87 3.70
N LEU A 12 -12.70 -14.95 2.82
CA LEU A 12 -13.92 -15.03 2.02
C LEU A 12 -14.00 -16.34 1.24
N ILE A 13 -12.94 -16.71 0.50
CA ILE A 13 -12.97 -17.89 -0.36
C ILE A 13 -12.88 -19.22 0.40
N LYS A 14 -12.15 -19.26 1.54
CA LYS A 14 -11.94 -20.50 2.29
C LYS A 14 -12.99 -20.79 3.34
N LYS A 15 -13.69 -19.75 3.83
CA LYS A 15 -14.63 -19.85 4.94
C LYS A 15 -16.01 -19.28 4.63
N ASP A 16 -16.10 -17.97 4.41
CA ASP A 16 -17.38 -17.27 4.43
C ASP A 16 -18.29 -17.66 3.25
N ILE A 17 -17.73 -17.79 2.05
CA ILE A 17 -18.49 -18.20 0.85
C ILE A 17 -18.89 -19.68 0.91
N PRO A 18 -18.03 -20.64 1.27
CA PRO A 18 -18.43 -22.02 1.50
C PRO A 18 -19.53 -22.15 2.55
N ASP A 19 -19.45 -21.42 3.67
CA ASP A 19 -20.49 -21.42 4.70
C ASP A 19 -21.82 -20.90 4.16
N LEU A 20 -21.79 -19.81 3.36
CA LEU A 20 -22.98 -19.26 2.71
C LEU A 20 -23.59 -20.23 1.68
N ILE A 21 -22.75 -20.83 0.82
CA ILE A 21 -23.18 -21.83 -0.16
C ILE A 21 -23.90 -22.99 0.52
N ASN A 22 -23.30 -23.52 1.60
CA ASN A 22 -23.87 -24.63 2.36
C ASN A 22 -25.17 -24.25 3.07
N ALA A 23 -25.22 -23.07 3.70
CA ALA A 23 -26.39 -22.61 4.44
C ALA A 23 -27.59 -22.32 3.55
N MET A 24 -27.37 -21.84 2.33
CA MET A 24 -28.42 -21.43 1.40
C MET A 24 -28.68 -22.43 0.27
N GLY A 25 -27.88 -23.49 0.16
CA GLY A 25 -28.00 -24.49 -0.93
C GLY A 25 -27.70 -23.90 -2.32
N LEU A 26 -26.77 -22.97 -2.43
CA LEU A 26 -26.47 -22.27 -3.67
C LEU A 26 -25.44 -23.05 -4.52
N ASP A 27 -25.61 -23.00 -5.84
CA ASP A 27 -24.59 -23.47 -6.81
C ASP A 27 -23.77 -22.26 -7.31
N LEU A 28 -22.82 -21.81 -6.51
CA LEU A 28 -21.96 -20.67 -6.81
C LEU A 28 -20.52 -21.10 -7.07
N ARG A 29 -19.95 -20.59 -8.15
CA ARG A 29 -18.50 -20.70 -8.43
C ARG A 29 -17.85 -19.37 -8.10
N ALA A 30 -17.02 -19.36 -7.07
CA ALA A 30 -16.25 -18.20 -6.64
C ALA A 30 -14.78 -18.35 -7.02
N VAL A 31 -14.16 -17.26 -7.48
CA VAL A 31 -12.75 -17.22 -7.88
C VAL A 31 -12.09 -15.99 -7.27
N VAL A 32 -10.90 -16.18 -6.68
CA VAL A 32 -10.04 -15.08 -6.23
C VAL A 32 -9.08 -14.71 -7.35
N ILE A 33 -9.03 -13.42 -7.70
CA ILE A 33 -8.01 -12.88 -8.60
C ILE A 33 -7.10 -11.95 -7.80
N LYS A 34 -5.80 -12.16 -7.92
CA LYS A 34 -4.75 -11.30 -7.36
C LYS A 34 -4.00 -10.59 -8.48
N GLY A 35 -3.24 -9.55 -8.15
CA GLY A 35 -2.37 -8.87 -9.11
C GLY A 35 -1.34 -9.82 -9.72
N ARG A 36 -0.89 -9.55 -10.94
CA ARG A 36 0.03 -10.39 -11.74
C ARG A 36 1.30 -10.78 -10.99
N SER A 37 1.86 -9.89 -10.17
CA SER A 37 3.05 -10.13 -9.35
C SER A 37 2.91 -11.25 -8.32
N ASN A 38 1.67 -11.70 -8.05
CA ASN A 38 1.43 -12.83 -7.16
C ASN A 38 1.53 -14.19 -7.86
N TYR A 39 1.61 -14.25 -9.18
CA TYR A 39 1.67 -15.50 -9.92
C TYR A 39 3.04 -15.73 -10.56
N LEU A 40 3.49 -16.99 -10.54
CA LEU A 40 4.71 -17.39 -11.22
C LEU A 40 4.52 -17.33 -12.75
N CYS A 41 5.46 -16.68 -13.45
CA CYS A 41 5.55 -16.76 -14.91
C CYS A 41 6.41 -17.96 -15.31
N LEU A 42 5.81 -18.98 -15.90
CA LEU A 42 6.55 -20.19 -16.30
C LEU A 42 7.65 -19.89 -17.32
N ARG A 43 7.45 -18.93 -18.23
CA ARG A 43 8.46 -18.50 -19.20
C ARG A 43 9.67 -17.87 -18.53
N ARG A 44 9.45 -16.91 -17.65
CA ARG A 44 10.53 -16.23 -16.90
C ARG A 44 11.26 -17.20 -15.97
N PHE A 45 10.50 -18.09 -15.35
CA PHE A 45 11.07 -19.15 -14.51
C PHE A 45 11.94 -20.11 -15.32
N GLU A 46 11.51 -20.51 -16.52
CA GLU A 46 12.30 -21.38 -17.39
C GLU A 46 13.60 -20.70 -17.82
N ASN A 47 13.56 -19.42 -18.16
CA ASN A 47 14.75 -18.64 -18.47
C ASN A 47 15.69 -18.53 -17.27
N PHE A 48 15.15 -18.28 -16.08
CA PHE A 48 15.90 -18.26 -14.83
C PHE A 48 16.55 -19.62 -14.53
N TYR A 49 15.80 -20.70 -14.69
CA TYR A 49 16.29 -22.07 -14.50
C TYR A 49 17.42 -22.43 -15.48
N ARG A 50 17.26 -22.11 -16.78
CA ARG A 50 18.28 -22.38 -17.82
C ARG A 50 19.57 -21.58 -17.61
N ARG A 51 19.45 -20.33 -17.14
CA ARG A 51 20.61 -19.49 -16.81
C ARG A 51 21.38 -20.06 -15.64
N GLY A 52 20.68 -20.68 -14.71
CA GLY A 52 21.21 -21.15 -13.43
C GLY A 52 21.35 -20.00 -12.41
N PRO A 53 21.47 -20.35 -11.12
CA PRO A 53 21.63 -19.38 -10.04
C PRO A 53 23.05 -18.78 -10.05
N THR A 54 23.12 -17.45 -9.81
CA THR A 54 24.39 -16.70 -9.75
C THR A 54 24.87 -16.45 -8.33
N ASN A 55 23.99 -16.63 -7.33
CA ASN A 55 24.27 -16.44 -5.91
C ASN A 55 23.48 -17.43 -5.03
N ALA A 56 23.76 -17.43 -3.73
CA ALA A 56 23.17 -18.35 -2.77
C ALA A 56 21.65 -18.13 -2.58
N ASP A 57 21.17 -16.88 -2.68
CA ASP A 57 19.74 -16.56 -2.54
C ASP A 57 18.95 -17.04 -3.76
N GLU A 58 19.49 -16.86 -4.97
CA GLU A 58 18.92 -17.43 -6.20
C GLU A 58 18.87 -18.97 -6.14
N ALA A 59 19.94 -19.61 -5.68
CA ALA A 59 19.97 -21.07 -5.54
C ALA A 59 18.93 -21.60 -4.54
N ARG A 60 18.79 -20.91 -3.40
CA ARG A 60 17.78 -21.25 -2.38
C ARG A 60 16.36 -21.07 -2.90
N LEU A 61 16.07 -19.94 -3.55
CA LEU A 61 14.76 -19.70 -4.12
C LEU A 61 14.43 -20.69 -5.25
N LEU A 62 15.38 -20.98 -6.12
CA LEU A 62 15.22 -21.98 -7.18
C LEU A 62 14.85 -23.35 -6.61
N ALA A 63 15.55 -23.80 -5.57
CA ALA A 63 15.25 -25.07 -4.90
C ALA A 63 13.84 -25.08 -4.28
N LYS A 64 13.44 -23.98 -3.62
CA LYS A 64 12.08 -23.83 -3.07
C LYS A 64 11.02 -23.93 -4.17
N ILE A 65 11.21 -23.21 -5.30
CA ILE A 65 10.24 -23.21 -6.40
C ILE A 65 10.13 -24.58 -7.05
N LEU A 66 11.24 -25.28 -7.28
CA LEU A 66 11.23 -26.63 -7.89
C LEU A 66 10.46 -27.66 -7.04
N VAL A 67 10.56 -27.56 -5.72
CA VAL A 67 9.75 -28.39 -4.80
C VAL A 67 8.29 -27.95 -4.83
N TRP A 68 8.03 -26.66 -4.69
CA TRP A 68 6.68 -26.11 -4.66
C TRP A 68 5.88 -26.37 -5.95
N LEU A 69 6.51 -26.30 -7.11
CA LEU A 69 5.86 -26.56 -8.42
C LEU A 69 5.26 -27.98 -8.53
N GLN A 70 5.66 -28.90 -7.69
CA GLN A 70 5.10 -30.26 -7.68
C GLN A 70 3.77 -30.35 -6.93
N PHE A 71 3.45 -29.35 -6.11
CA PHE A 71 2.29 -29.36 -5.22
C PHE A 71 1.30 -28.19 -5.50
N THR A 72 1.79 -27.10 -6.14
CA THR A 72 0.93 -25.95 -6.39
C THR A 72 -0.08 -26.22 -7.50
N GLU A 73 -1.33 -25.86 -7.26
CA GLU A 73 -2.38 -25.83 -8.26
C GLU A 73 -2.61 -24.41 -8.80
N SER A 74 -2.38 -23.40 -7.97
CA SER A 74 -2.66 -21.98 -8.27
C SER A 74 -1.47 -21.23 -8.86
N GLY A 75 -0.24 -21.63 -8.54
CA GLY A 75 0.97 -20.87 -8.86
C GLY A 75 1.08 -19.53 -8.11
N ASP A 76 0.33 -19.37 -7.01
CA ASP A 76 0.26 -18.16 -6.20
C ASP A 76 1.44 -18.08 -5.21
N ARG A 77 2.10 -16.94 -5.18
CA ARG A 77 3.18 -16.61 -4.24
C ARG A 77 2.83 -16.85 -2.77
N ALA A 78 1.55 -16.73 -2.40
CA ALA A 78 1.11 -16.95 -1.02
C ALA A 78 1.35 -18.39 -0.53
N GLU A 79 1.51 -19.34 -1.44
CA GLU A 79 1.79 -20.76 -1.11
C GLU A 79 3.27 -21.02 -0.84
N ILE A 80 4.17 -20.09 -1.20
CA ILE A 80 5.61 -20.21 -1.01
C ILE A 80 6.14 -19.17 -0.02
N ASN A 81 6.94 -19.61 0.96
CA ASN A 81 7.48 -18.71 1.97
C ASN A 81 8.76 -18.00 1.46
N LEU A 82 8.66 -16.70 1.19
CA LEU A 82 9.78 -15.84 0.80
C LEU A 82 10.31 -15.10 2.04
N ASN A 83 11.33 -15.68 2.68
CA ASN A 83 11.77 -15.31 4.03
C ASN A 83 12.58 -13.99 4.08
N ASN A 84 13.25 -13.60 2.99
CA ASN A 84 14.12 -12.44 3.01
C ASN A 84 13.84 -11.46 1.86
N PRO A 85 14.32 -10.21 1.94
CA PRO A 85 14.15 -9.21 0.88
C PRO A 85 14.71 -9.64 -0.47
N ALA A 86 15.87 -10.32 -0.49
CA ALA A 86 16.50 -10.79 -1.73
C ALA A 86 15.63 -11.83 -2.46
N GLU A 87 15.02 -12.78 -1.73
CA GLU A 87 14.09 -13.75 -2.35
C GLU A 87 12.86 -13.05 -2.96
N ARG A 88 12.38 -11.97 -2.34
CA ARG A 88 11.25 -11.18 -2.86
C ARG A 88 11.62 -10.39 -4.12
N GLU A 89 12.82 -9.86 -4.18
CA GLU A 89 13.35 -9.17 -5.36
C GLU A 89 13.51 -10.15 -6.54
N ILE A 90 14.09 -11.32 -6.28
CA ILE A 90 14.24 -12.37 -7.29
C ILE A 90 12.86 -12.84 -7.78
N TRP A 91 11.88 -12.99 -6.86
CA TRP A 91 10.50 -13.33 -7.26
C TRP A 91 9.92 -12.31 -8.24
N GLY A 92 10.16 -11.02 -8.04
CA GLY A 92 9.74 -9.96 -8.98
C GLY A 92 10.23 -10.23 -10.40
N SER A 93 11.45 -10.73 -10.57
CA SER A 93 12.03 -11.03 -11.89
C SER A 93 11.41 -12.25 -12.60
N ILE A 94 10.78 -13.16 -11.85
CA ILE A 94 10.16 -14.40 -12.37
C ILE A 94 8.64 -14.42 -12.25
N SER A 95 8.03 -13.39 -11.70
CA SER A 95 6.58 -13.23 -11.60
C SER A 95 5.94 -12.85 -12.94
N ALA A 96 4.61 -12.97 -13.01
CA ALA A 96 3.83 -12.63 -14.20
C ALA A 96 3.57 -11.10 -14.36
N GLU A 97 4.39 -10.26 -13.77
CA GLU A 97 4.23 -8.79 -13.75
C GLU A 97 4.41 -8.13 -15.13
N ASP A 98 4.81 -8.88 -16.14
CA ASP A 98 5.06 -8.40 -17.48
C ASP A 98 3.77 -8.06 -18.24
N GLU A 99 3.63 -6.81 -18.67
CA GLU A 99 2.50 -6.32 -19.45
C GLU A 99 2.49 -6.85 -20.90
N GLY A 100 3.62 -7.28 -21.42
CA GLY A 100 3.75 -7.88 -22.75
C GLY A 100 3.20 -9.30 -22.87
N CYS A 101 2.76 -9.89 -21.77
CA CYS A 101 2.21 -11.23 -21.77
C CYS A 101 0.79 -11.23 -22.32
N THR A 102 0.58 -11.72 -23.55
CA THR A 102 -0.74 -11.98 -24.13
C THR A 102 -1.19 -13.41 -23.86
N MET A 103 -2.51 -13.62 -23.85
CA MET A 103 -3.09 -14.96 -23.63
C MET A 103 -2.61 -15.95 -24.69
N GLU A 104 -2.63 -15.53 -25.93
CA GLU A 104 -2.31 -16.36 -27.10
C GLU A 104 -0.87 -16.86 -27.07
N ASN A 105 0.09 -15.94 -26.91
CA ASN A 105 1.52 -16.26 -26.82
C ASN A 105 1.84 -17.14 -25.61
N CYS A 106 1.21 -16.86 -24.47
CA CYS A 106 1.46 -17.64 -23.27
C CYS A 106 0.85 -19.04 -23.36
N TYR A 107 -0.32 -19.18 -23.99
CA TYR A 107 -0.98 -20.47 -24.20
C TYR A 107 -0.14 -21.39 -25.11
N GLN A 108 0.34 -20.88 -26.23
CA GLN A 108 1.17 -21.62 -27.17
C GLN A 108 2.46 -22.14 -26.51
N ARG A 109 3.14 -21.30 -25.71
CA ARG A 109 4.41 -21.65 -25.05
C ARG A 109 4.26 -22.56 -23.84
N THR A 110 3.22 -22.40 -23.07
CA THR A 110 3.03 -23.15 -21.80
C THR A 110 2.05 -24.31 -21.94
N GLY A 111 1.44 -24.50 -23.11
CA GLY A 111 0.40 -25.51 -23.31
C GLY A 111 -0.80 -25.32 -22.39
N GLY A 112 -1.15 -24.06 -22.08
CA GLY A 112 -2.25 -23.71 -21.17
C GLY A 112 -1.94 -23.88 -19.67
N ARG A 113 -0.69 -24.18 -19.30
CA ARG A 113 -0.29 -24.39 -17.90
C ARG A 113 0.02 -23.11 -17.13
N CYS A 114 -0.01 -21.92 -17.78
CA CYS A 114 0.26 -20.65 -17.11
C CYS A 114 -0.72 -20.41 -15.95
N PRO A 115 -0.25 -20.24 -14.70
CA PRO A 115 -1.11 -20.03 -13.53
C PRO A 115 -2.00 -18.80 -13.68
N PHE A 116 -1.45 -17.69 -14.13
CA PHE A 116 -2.20 -16.44 -14.30
C PHE A 116 -3.32 -16.56 -15.33
N TYR A 117 -3.10 -17.27 -16.45
CA TYR A 117 -4.17 -17.47 -17.44
C TYR A 117 -5.22 -18.46 -17.00
N ARG A 118 -4.85 -19.50 -16.28
CA ARG A 118 -5.80 -20.46 -15.71
C ARG A 118 -6.79 -19.75 -14.79
N ILE A 119 -6.29 -18.86 -13.92
CA ILE A 119 -7.14 -18.11 -13.01
C ILE A 119 -8.03 -17.10 -13.76
N ARG A 120 -7.54 -16.44 -14.80
CA ARG A 120 -8.35 -15.55 -15.63
C ARG A 120 -9.43 -16.30 -16.39
N GLN A 121 -9.14 -17.47 -16.92
CA GLN A 121 -10.13 -18.32 -17.58
C GLN A 121 -11.20 -18.82 -16.61
N ALA A 122 -10.80 -19.22 -15.39
CA ALA A 122 -11.73 -19.58 -14.34
C ALA A 122 -12.63 -18.40 -13.95
N ALA A 123 -12.07 -17.19 -13.90
CA ALA A 123 -12.80 -15.96 -13.60
C ALA A 123 -13.88 -15.63 -14.63
N GLN A 124 -13.64 -15.88 -15.91
CA GLN A 124 -14.65 -15.66 -16.96
C GLN A 124 -15.89 -16.53 -16.80
N SER A 125 -15.76 -17.68 -16.18
CA SER A 125 -16.85 -18.62 -15.93
C SER A 125 -17.38 -18.59 -14.49
N ALA A 126 -16.84 -17.72 -13.64
CA ALA A 126 -17.24 -17.58 -12.25
C ALA A 126 -18.52 -16.76 -12.10
N HIS A 127 -19.33 -17.10 -11.09
CA HIS A 127 -20.48 -16.28 -10.68
C HIS A 127 -20.05 -15.16 -9.71
N LEU A 128 -18.94 -15.37 -8.99
CA LEU A 128 -18.43 -14.44 -8.00
C LEU A 128 -16.92 -14.27 -8.15
N LEU A 129 -16.50 -13.02 -8.33
CA LEU A 129 -15.09 -12.65 -8.34
C LEU A 129 -14.72 -11.98 -7.03
N ILE A 130 -13.60 -12.37 -6.44
CA ILE A 130 -13.05 -11.77 -5.24
C ILE A 130 -11.71 -11.13 -5.60
N VAL A 131 -11.60 -9.82 -5.37
CA VAL A 131 -10.41 -9.02 -5.65
C VAL A 131 -10.06 -8.17 -4.43
N ASN A 132 -8.86 -7.61 -4.39
CA ASN A 132 -8.59 -6.53 -3.45
C ASN A 132 -8.84 -5.16 -4.08
N HIS A 133 -8.99 -4.12 -3.25
CA HIS A 133 -9.22 -2.76 -3.74
C HIS A 133 -8.14 -2.30 -4.72
N ALA A 134 -6.87 -2.61 -4.45
CA ALA A 134 -5.78 -2.23 -5.34
C ALA A 134 -5.93 -2.80 -6.76
N LEU A 135 -6.35 -4.06 -6.90
CA LEU A 135 -6.59 -4.67 -8.21
C LEU A 135 -7.83 -4.09 -8.90
N LEU A 136 -8.94 -3.90 -8.17
CA LEU A 136 -10.14 -3.25 -8.69
C LEU A 136 -9.82 -1.88 -9.27
N LEU A 137 -9.08 -1.07 -8.52
CA LEU A 137 -8.75 0.31 -8.88
C LEU A 137 -7.69 0.38 -9.99
N SER A 138 -6.74 -0.56 -10.01
CA SER A 138 -5.79 -0.72 -11.12
C SER A 138 -6.51 -1.13 -12.42
N ASP A 139 -7.54 -1.97 -12.32
CA ASP A 139 -8.37 -2.32 -13.47
C ASP A 139 -9.11 -1.10 -14.02
N ILE A 140 -9.74 -0.32 -13.15
CA ILE A 140 -10.41 0.94 -13.50
C ILE A 140 -9.43 1.91 -14.18
N ALA A 141 -8.26 2.11 -13.59
CA ALA A 141 -7.25 3.02 -14.12
C ALA A 141 -6.72 2.59 -15.50
N SER A 142 -6.66 1.28 -15.76
CA SER A 142 -6.23 0.71 -17.05
C SER A 142 -7.34 0.61 -18.10
N GLY A 143 -8.55 1.11 -17.81
CA GLY A 143 -9.71 1.06 -18.69
C GLY A 143 -10.39 -0.31 -18.72
N SER A 144 -10.51 -0.96 -17.56
CA SER A 144 -11.25 -2.22 -17.33
C SER A 144 -10.77 -3.38 -18.23
N ARG A 145 -9.45 -3.59 -18.26
CA ARG A 145 -8.80 -4.61 -19.12
C ARG A 145 -8.32 -5.85 -18.36
N VAL A 146 -8.29 -5.78 -17.02
CA VAL A 146 -7.70 -6.82 -16.17
C VAL A 146 -8.77 -7.81 -15.72
N LEU A 147 -9.92 -7.32 -15.28
CA LEU A 147 -11.04 -8.12 -14.80
C LEU A 147 -12.02 -8.45 -15.93
N PRO A 148 -12.75 -9.58 -15.85
CA PRO A 148 -13.94 -9.80 -16.69
C PRO A 148 -14.99 -8.70 -16.46
N GLU A 149 -15.89 -8.49 -17.42
CA GLU A 149 -17.02 -7.57 -17.25
C GLU A 149 -17.91 -8.00 -16.08
N TYR A 150 -18.37 -7.01 -15.28
CA TYR A 150 -19.26 -7.21 -14.14
C TYR A 150 -20.19 -6.01 -13.98
N ASP A 151 -21.44 -6.28 -13.56
CA ASP A 151 -22.48 -5.28 -13.38
C ASP A 151 -22.73 -4.92 -11.91
N TYR A 152 -22.41 -5.85 -11.00
CA TYR A 152 -22.67 -5.74 -9.56
C TYR A 152 -21.35 -5.68 -8.81
N LEU A 153 -21.23 -4.73 -7.90
CA LEU A 153 -20.01 -4.55 -7.10
C LEU A 153 -20.37 -4.48 -5.61
N ILE A 154 -19.69 -5.30 -4.81
CA ILE A 154 -19.69 -5.20 -3.35
C ILE A 154 -18.29 -4.78 -2.92
N VAL A 155 -18.19 -3.66 -2.21
CA VAL A 155 -16.94 -3.16 -1.64
C VAL A 155 -17.02 -3.35 -0.12
N ASP A 156 -16.30 -4.35 0.34
CA ASP A 156 -16.15 -4.63 1.76
C ASP A 156 -15.00 -3.81 2.35
N GLU A 157 -15.08 -3.42 3.61
CA GLU A 157 -14.17 -2.47 4.25
C GLU A 157 -14.04 -1.16 3.44
N ALA A 158 -15.17 -0.64 2.97
CA ALA A 158 -15.23 0.49 2.04
C ALA A 158 -14.65 1.80 2.60
N HIS A 159 -14.45 1.90 3.91
CA HIS A 159 -13.75 3.02 4.53
C HIS A 159 -12.29 3.16 4.07
N HIS A 160 -11.69 2.09 3.51
CA HIS A 160 -10.36 2.12 2.90
C HIS A 160 -10.35 2.51 1.42
N LEU A 161 -11.51 2.67 0.80
CA LEU A 161 -11.58 2.86 -0.64
C LEU A 161 -10.86 4.14 -1.11
N GLU A 162 -10.93 5.20 -0.32
CA GLU A 162 -10.22 6.44 -0.63
C GLU A 162 -8.70 6.27 -0.59
N ASP A 163 -8.16 5.73 0.49
CA ASP A 163 -6.73 5.47 0.63
C ASP A 163 -6.23 4.49 -0.44
N ALA A 164 -6.99 3.42 -0.69
CA ALA A 164 -6.66 2.45 -1.72
C ALA A 164 -6.64 3.06 -3.12
N THR A 165 -7.60 3.93 -3.44
CA THR A 165 -7.65 4.65 -4.72
C THR A 165 -6.48 5.60 -4.85
N THR A 166 -6.21 6.37 -3.81
CA THR A 166 -5.07 7.27 -3.79
C THR A 166 -3.77 6.52 -4.04
N ASN A 167 -3.55 5.42 -3.33
CA ASN A 167 -2.34 4.61 -3.49
C ASN A 167 -2.24 3.96 -4.88
N ALA A 168 -3.34 3.47 -5.43
CA ALA A 168 -3.37 2.84 -6.76
C ALA A 168 -3.08 3.82 -7.90
N LEU A 169 -3.45 5.09 -7.73
CA LEU A 169 -3.28 6.16 -8.73
C LEU A 169 -2.07 7.06 -8.43
N SER A 170 -1.38 6.84 -7.31
CA SER A 170 -0.17 7.57 -6.98
C SER A 170 1.01 7.06 -7.81
N LEU A 171 1.83 7.99 -8.23
CA LEU A 171 3.07 7.71 -8.93
C LEU A 171 4.25 8.11 -8.04
N SER A 172 5.30 7.31 -8.09
CA SER A 172 6.56 7.59 -7.42
C SER A 172 7.70 7.35 -8.40
N LEU A 173 8.54 8.36 -8.59
CA LEU A 173 9.70 8.30 -9.46
C LEU A 173 10.95 8.73 -8.71
N ASN A 174 12.00 7.95 -8.84
CA ASN A 174 13.32 8.27 -8.33
C ASN A 174 14.38 8.11 -9.43
N ARG A 175 15.58 8.55 -9.16
CA ARG A 175 16.70 8.47 -10.09
C ARG A 175 16.93 7.03 -10.60
N SER A 176 16.87 6.04 -9.71
CA SER A 176 17.13 4.63 -10.04
C SER A 176 16.07 4.04 -10.99
N ASP A 177 14.85 4.57 -11.00
CA ASP A 177 13.81 4.11 -11.92
C ASP A 177 14.15 4.44 -13.37
N ILE A 178 14.65 5.65 -13.63
CA ILE A 178 15.13 6.07 -14.96
C ILE A 178 16.39 5.29 -15.35
N GLU A 179 17.35 5.14 -14.43
CA GLU A 179 18.55 4.32 -14.65
C GLU A 179 18.20 2.85 -14.97
N ARG A 180 17.11 2.32 -14.40
CA ARG A 180 16.63 0.97 -14.72
C ARG A 180 16.10 0.90 -16.16
N LEU A 181 15.32 1.88 -16.63
CA LEU A 181 14.86 1.95 -18.01
C LEU A 181 16.04 2.01 -18.99
N ILE A 182 17.06 2.82 -18.69
CA ILE A 182 18.27 2.92 -19.50
C ILE A 182 18.99 1.56 -19.57
N ARG A 183 19.12 0.85 -18.45
CA ARG A 183 19.73 -0.50 -18.43
C ARG A 183 18.90 -1.54 -19.19
N GLU A 184 17.59 -1.46 -19.15
CA GLU A 184 16.70 -2.35 -19.92
C GLU A 184 16.83 -2.12 -21.43
N LEU A 185 16.92 -0.86 -21.84
CA LEU A 185 17.23 -0.52 -23.24
C LEU A 185 18.59 -1.09 -23.66
N GLY A 186 19.60 -0.92 -22.80
CA GLY A 186 20.88 -1.59 -22.91
C GLY A 186 21.78 -1.02 -24.00
N ASN A 187 22.61 -1.90 -24.58
CA ASN A 187 23.60 -1.58 -25.61
C ASN A 187 23.80 -2.77 -26.57
N THR A 188 24.83 -2.71 -27.41
CA THR A 188 25.14 -3.80 -28.37
C THR A 188 25.54 -5.13 -27.73
N ARG A 189 25.85 -5.18 -26.42
CA ARG A 189 26.27 -6.38 -25.70
C ARG A 189 25.15 -7.01 -24.86
N GLY A 190 24.08 -6.27 -24.60
CA GLY A 190 22.96 -6.75 -23.79
C GLY A 190 21.79 -5.76 -23.76
N GLY A 191 20.63 -6.23 -23.31
CA GLY A 191 19.41 -5.45 -23.26
C GLY A 191 18.62 -5.48 -24.58
N MET A 192 17.66 -4.56 -24.71
CA MET A 192 16.73 -4.51 -25.84
C MET A 192 17.46 -4.22 -27.15
N LEU A 193 18.38 -3.26 -27.19
CA LEU A 193 19.14 -2.91 -28.40
C LEU A 193 19.94 -4.09 -28.95
N HIS A 194 20.53 -4.92 -28.08
CA HIS A 194 21.21 -6.14 -28.49
C HIS A 194 20.27 -7.15 -29.14
N ARG A 195 19.09 -7.40 -28.54
CA ARG A 195 18.07 -8.30 -29.09
C ARG A 195 17.61 -7.83 -30.46
N ILE A 196 17.36 -6.53 -30.64
CA ILE A 196 16.98 -5.91 -31.92
C ILE A 196 18.09 -6.13 -32.98
N ALA A 197 19.34 -5.83 -32.62
CA ALA A 197 20.48 -6.01 -33.52
C ALA A 197 20.62 -7.48 -33.94
N GLN A 198 20.50 -8.41 -33.00
CA GLN A 198 20.64 -9.85 -33.26
C GLN A 198 19.51 -10.42 -34.14
N ALA A 199 18.26 -10.02 -33.90
CA ALA A 199 17.12 -10.46 -34.69
C ALA A 199 17.19 -9.93 -36.13
N LEU A 200 17.35 -8.62 -36.28
CA LEU A 200 17.30 -7.95 -37.58
C LEU A 200 18.57 -8.17 -38.43
N SER A 201 19.73 -8.46 -37.83
CA SER A 201 20.97 -8.75 -38.58
C SER A 201 20.83 -9.95 -39.51
N LYS A 202 19.93 -10.89 -39.25
CA LYS A 202 19.69 -12.10 -40.02
C LYS A 202 18.64 -11.93 -41.12
N ILE A 203 17.89 -10.83 -41.11
CA ILE A 203 16.71 -10.59 -41.94
C ILE A 203 16.96 -9.45 -42.91
N LEU A 204 17.60 -8.36 -42.45
CA LEU A 204 17.74 -7.14 -43.24
C LEU A 204 18.84 -7.23 -44.28
N GLN A 205 18.59 -6.57 -45.43
CA GLN A 205 19.61 -6.33 -46.45
C GLN A 205 20.72 -5.38 -45.93
N PRO A 206 21.95 -5.43 -46.47
CA PRO A 206 23.09 -4.64 -45.97
C PRO A 206 22.84 -3.12 -45.82
N THR A 207 22.08 -2.52 -46.75
CA THR A 207 21.72 -1.09 -46.70
C THR A 207 20.78 -0.77 -45.53
N HIS A 208 19.77 -1.60 -45.26
CA HIS A 208 18.85 -1.43 -44.13
C HIS A 208 19.54 -1.75 -42.81
N LEU A 209 20.49 -2.70 -42.80
CA LEU A 209 21.28 -3.02 -41.63
C LEU A 209 22.18 -1.83 -41.21
N ALA A 210 22.78 -1.11 -42.20
CA ALA A 210 23.54 0.10 -41.87
C ALA A 210 22.66 1.19 -41.21
N ASN A 211 21.45 1.39 -41.69
CA ASN A 211 20.50 2.33 -41.10
C ASN A 211 20.09 1.90 -39.67
N LEU A 212 19.87 0.61 -39.45
CA LEU A 212 19.60 0.08 -38.11
C LEU A 212 20.77 0.33 -37.15
N GLN A 213 22.01 0.13 -37.59
CA GLN A 213 23.19 0.40 -36.77
C GLN A 213 23.25 1.86 -36.34
N VAL A 214 22.98 2.80 -37.25
CA VAL A 214 22.91 4.24 -36.92
C VAL A 214 21.85 4.53 -35.87
N LEU A 215 20.66 3.90 -35.96
CA LEU A 215 19.61 4.08 -34.94
C LEU A 215 20.03 3.52 -33.58
N ILE A 216 20.68 2.36 -33.55
CA ILE A 216 21.16 1.74 -32.31
C ILE A 216 22.27 2.60 -31.67
N GLU A 217 23.26 3.06 -32.46
CA GLU A 217 24.32 3.94 -31.98
C GLU A 217 23.74 5.25 -31.41
N ARG A 218 22.79 5.85 -32.12
CA ARG A 218 22.09 7.05 -31.63
C ARG A 218 21.32 6.80 -30.35
N ALA A 219 20.63 5.66 -30.21
CA ALA A 219 19.94 5.29 -28.97
C ALA A 219 20.92 5.13 -27.80
N MET A 220 22.09 4.53 -28.04
CA MET A 220 23.14 4.38 -27.02
C MET A 220 23.71 5.72 -26.57
N ASP A 221 24.02 6.62 -27.49
CA ASP A 221 24.56 7.95 -27.19
C ASP A 221 23.53 8.78 -26.41
N LEU A 222 22.26 8.75 -26.82
CA LEU A 222 21.19 9.42 -26.11
C LEU A 222 20.96 8.83 -24.70
N SER A 223 21.04 7.51 -24.55
CA SER A 223 20.93 6.84 -23.26
C SER A 223 22.05 7.22 -22.30
N PHE A 224 23.29 7.30 -22.78
CA PHE A 224 24.44 7.75 -21.99
C PHE A 224 24.26 9.21 -21.54
N ARG A 225 23.83 10.08 -22.46
CA ARG A 225 23.57 11.48 -22.16
C ARG A 225 22.40 11.63 -21.18
N LEU A 226 21.36 10.83 -21.35
CA LEU A 226 20.20 10.81 -20.44
C LEU A 226 20.61 10.39 -19.02
N GLU A 227 21.51 9.43 -18.86
CA GLU A 227 21.99 9.01 -17.54
C GLU A 227 22.73 10.15 -16.81
N GLU A 228 23.52 10.93 -17.52
CA GLU A 228 24.23 12.09 -16.96
C GLU A 228 23.26 13.22 -16.58
N LEU A 229 22.34 13.57 -17.48
CA LEU A 229 21.32 14.61 -17.23
C LEU A 229 20.35 14.20 -16.12
N ASN A 230 19.99 12.94 -16.03
CA ASN A 230 19.20 12.41 -14.92
C ASN A 230 19.89 12.64 -13.55
N ARG A 231 21.21 12.43 -13.48
CA ARG A 231 21.98 12.74 -12.27
C ARG A 231 21.93 14.24 -11.92
N GLN A 232 22.10 15.10 -12.91
CA GLN A 232 22.09 16.55 -12.73
C GLN A 232 20.70 17.04 -12.29
N PHE A 233 19.64 16.51 -12.91
CA PHE A 233 18.26 16.83 -12.54
C PHE A 233 17.95 16.47 -11.08
N PHE A 234 18.26 15.25 -10.65
CA PHE A 234 18.04 14.86 -9.26
C PHE A 234 18.97 15.58 -8.27
N SER A 235 20.17 16.01 -8.70
CA SER A 235 21.04 16.87 -7.89
C SER A 235 20.43 18.26 -7.68
N ALA A 236 19.85 18.86 -8.71
CA ALA A 236 19.17 20.16 -8.59
C ALA A 236 17.96 20.06 -7.63
N ILE A 237 17.23 18.94 -7.65
CA ILE A 237 16.14 18.69 -6.70
C ILE A 237 16.69 18.55 -5.27
N ASP A 238 17.80 17.86 -5.07
CA ASP A 238 18.42 17.69 -3.75
C ASP A 238 18.88 19.03 -3.16
N GLU A 239 19.52 19.87 -3.96
CA GLU A 239 19.93 21.22 -3.58
C GLU A 239 18.72 22.07 -3.19
N PHE A 240 17.69 22.11 -4.03
CA PHE A 240 16.46 22.83 -3.74
C PHE A 240 15.81 22.35 -2.45
N PHE A 241 15.73 21.05 -2.25
CA PHE A 241 15.14 20.47 -1.06
C PHE A 241 15.98 20.69 0.19
N TYR A 242 17.32 20.74 0.05
CA TYR A 242 18.24 21.11 1.14
C TYR A 242 18.00 22.56 1.59
N ASP A 243 17.81 23.47 0.66
CA ASP A 243 17.52 24.88 0.95
C ASP A 243 16.16 25.05 1.62
N LEU A 244 15.11 24.35 1.15
CA LEU A 244 13.80 24.34 1.80
C LEU A 244 13.85 23.93 3.27
N ARG A 245 14.75 23.02 3.62
CA ARG A 245 14.94 22.54 5.00
C ARG A 245 15.84 23.47 5.83
N GLU A 246 16.30 24.58 5.29
CA GLU A 246 17.29 25.45 5.96
C GLU A 246 18.55 24.66 6.42
N GLY A 247 18.95 23.63 5.66
CA GLY A 247 20.08 22.77 5.97
C GLY A 247 19.87 21.81 7.16
N ARG A 248 18.65 21.65 7.69
CA ARG A 248 18.38 20.72 8.79
C ARG A 248 18.63 19.28 8.37
N GLU A 249 19.28 18.52 9.24
CA GLU A 249 19.52 17.09 9.00
C GLU A 249 18.20 16.31 8.96
N ILE A 250 18.16 15.29 8.11
CA ILE A 250 17.01 14.37 8.02
C ILE A 250 17.09 13.43 9.21
N GLY A 251 16.01 13.34 9.97
CA GLY A 251 15.85 12.40 11.07
C GLY A 251 15.78 10.94 10.59
N MET A 252 15.45 10.03 11.51
CA MET A 252 15.26 8.59 11.19
C MET A 252 14.06 8.32 10.27
N TYR A 253 13.18 9.28 10.07
CA TYR A 253 11.97 9.17 9.23
C TYR A 253 12.19 9.84 7.88
N ALA A 254 11.47 9.36 6.87
CA ALA A 254 11.37 10.05 5.61
C ALA A 254 10.87 11.49 5.84
N HIS A 255 11.51 12.45 5.19
CA HIS A 255 11.05 13.82 5.18
C HIS A 255 10.30 14.06 3.88
N GLN A 256 9.07 14.57 3.98
CA GLN A 256 8.19 14.86 2.86
C GLN A 256 7.88 16.35 2.82
N GLU A 257 7.95 16.94 1.63
CA GLU A 257 7.60 18.35 1.43
C GLU A 257 6.66 18.49 0.24
N ARG A 258 5.49 19.03 0.48
CA ARG A 258 4.50 19.29 -0.55
C ARG A 258 4.96 20.44 -1.44
N ILE A 259 4.95 20.26 -2.75
CA ILE A 259 5.33 21.27 -3.73
C ILE A 259 4.08 22.02 -4.18
N VAL A 260 3.98 23.27 -3.74
CA VAL A 260 2.91 24.20 -4.10
C VAL A 260 3.44 25.32 -5.01
N GLN A 261 2.54 26.15 -5.54
CA GLN A 261 2.93 27.24 -6.45
C GLN A 261 3.97 28.21 -5.85
N ALA A 262 3.92 28.44 -4.53
CA ALA A 262 4.90 29.29 -3.85
C ALA A 262 6.33 28.72 -3.93
N HIS A 263 6.50 27.41 -3.87
CA HIS A 263 7.80 26.74 -4.03
C HIS A 263 8.31 26.87 -5.47
N ARG A 264 7.43 26.74 -6.47
CA ARG A 264 7.75 26.87 -7.90
C ARG A 264 8.16 28.28 -8.30
N SER A 265 7.84 29.28 -7.51
CA SER A 265 8.21 30.69 -7.73
C SER A 265 9.55 31.05 -7.08
N GLN A 266 10.21 30.13 -6.38
CA GLN A 266 11.50 30.38 -5.75
C GLN A 266 12.66 30.28 -6.75
N PRO A 267 13.74 31.05 -6.57
CA PRO A 267 14.89 31.02 -7.49
C PRO A 267 15.52 29.61 -7.66
N GLY A 268 15.55 28.80 -6.60
CA GLY A 268 16.07 27.43 -6.65
C GLY A 268 15.26 26.50 -7.57
N TRP A 269 13.97 26.76 -7.76
CA TRP A 269 13.13 25.97 -8.67
C TRP A 269 13.52 26.16 -10.14
N TYR A 270 14.02 27.34 -10.53
CA TYR A 270 14.50 27.58 -11.88
C TYR A 270 15.65 26.65 -12.27
N SER A 271 16.50 26.26 -11.33
CA SER A 271 17.57 25.27 -11.58
C SER A 271 17.01 23.90 -11.92
N ILE A 272 15.90 23.51 -11.28
CA ILE A 272 15.18 22.25 -11.59
C ILE A 272 14.55 22.33 -12.98
N GLU A 273 13.90 23.47 -13.31
CA GLU A 273 13.31 23.69 -14.64
C GLU A 273 14.36 23.64 -15.75
N ALA A 274 15.50 24.28 -15.56
CA ALA A 274 16.59 24.28 -16.54
C ALA A 274 17.19 22.87 -16.72
N ALA A 275 17.43 22.15 -15.63
CA ALA A 275 17.96 20.79 -15.69
C ALA A 275 16.94 19.82 -16.33
N TRP A 276 15.64 20.03 -16.11
CA TRP A 276 14.60 19.23 -16.73
C TRP A 276 14.47 19.53 -18.22
N ASP A 277 14.49 20.79 -18.66
CA ASP A 277 14.40 21.17 -20.07
C ASP A 277 15.47 20.47 -20.94
N GLU A 278 16.71 20.43 -20.45
CA GLU A 278 17.78 19.68 -21.11
C GLU A 278 17.50 18.17 -21.12
N THR A 279 17.04 17.63 -19.99
CA THR A 279 16.72 16.20 -19.84
C THR A 279 15.58 15.80 -20.74
N GLU A 280 14.49 16.59 -20.78
CA GLU A 280 13.30 16.38 -21.60
C GLU A 280 13.64 16.38 -23.11
N SER A 281 14.52 17.27 -23.54
CA SER A 281 14.98 17.32 -24.94
C SER A 281 15.65 16.01 -25.37
N VAL A 282 16.46 15.42 -24.48
CA VAL A 282 17.12 14.13 -24.75
C VAL A 282 16.13 12.97 -24.68
N PHE A 283 15.18 12.99 -23.72
CA PHE A 283 14.07 12.03 -23.65
C PHE A 283 13.27 12.02 -24.95
N ASN A 284 12.85 13.19 -25.45
CA ASN A 284 12.09 13.31 -26.69
C ASN A 284 12.87 12.77 -27.88
N SER A 285 14.17 13.08 -27.99
CA SER A 285 15.04 12.55 -29.03
C SER A 285 15.18 11.03 -28.97
N LEU A 286 15.28 10.47 -27.77
CA LEU A 286 15.30 9.01 -27.57
C LEU A 286 13.97 8.37 -27.96
N MET A 287 12.85 8.99 -27.62
CA MET A 287 11.51 8.52 -28.01
C MET A 287 11.32 8.48 -29.54
N GLU A 288 11.86 9.44 -30.26
CA GLU A 288 11.86 9.41 -31.73
C GLU A 288 12.64 8.22 -32.28
N VAL A 289 13.81 7.92 -31.69
CA VAL A 289 14.61 6.74 -32.09
C VAL A 289 13.86 5.44 -31.76
N LEU A 290 13.23 5.33 -30.58
CA LEU A 290 12.46 4.15 -30.19
C LEU A 290 11.27 3.93 -31.13
N ARG A 291 10.56 5.00 -31.53
CA ARG A 291 9.49 4.92 -32.53
C ARG A 291 10.00 4.45 -33.89
N SER A 292 11.18 4.94 -34.31
CA SER A 292 11.82 4.48 -35.57
C SER A 292 12.20 3.00 -35.51
N LEU A 293 12.73 2.53 -34.37
CA LEU A 293 13.03 1.11 -34.16
C LEU A 293 11.73 0.25 -34.16
N LEU A 294 10.65 0.73 -33.54
CA LEU A 294 9.34 0.06 -33.60
C LEU A 294 8.81 -0.04 -35.04
N THR A 295 8.98 1.00 -35.86
CA THR A 295 8.60 0.96 -37.28
C THR A 295 9.39 -0.11 -38.04
N VAL A 296 10.71 -0.16 -37.85
CA VAL A 296 11.56 -1.19 -38.49
C VAL A 296 11.15 -2.61 -38.05
N LEU A 297 10.81 -2.80 -36.78
CA LEU A 297 10.33 -4.09 -36.27
C LEU A 297 8.96 -4.45 -36.84
N SER A 298 8.03 -3.50 -36.96
CA SER A 298 6.69 -3.73 -37.51
C SER A 298 6.71 -4.10 -38.98
N GLU A 299 7.60 -3.49 -39.78
CA GLU A 299 7.78 -3.81 -41.19
C GLU A 299 8.36 -5.22 -41.44
N ASN A 300 9.01 -5.81 -40.43
CA ASN A 300 9.65 -7.11 -40.49
C ASN A 300 9.02 -8.14 -39.52
N ILE A 301 7.81 -7.89 -39.03
CA ILE A 301 7.21 -8.62 -37.94
C ILE A 301 7.06 -10.13 -38.22
N GLU A 302 6.64 -10.51 -39.41
CA GLU A 302 6.45 -11.93 -39.82
C GLU A 302 7.75 -12.73 -39.69
N ASN A 303 8.88 -12.13 -40.09
CA ASN A 303 10.19 -12.78 -40.02
C ASN A 303 10.79 -12.78 -38.60
N ILE A 304 10.40 -11.83 -37.78
CA ILE A 304 10.88 -11.67 -36.39
C ILE A 304 10.14 -12.64 -35.46
N LEU A 305 8.84 -12.87 -35.68
CA LEU A 305 8.02 -13.79 -34.88
C LEU A 305 8.64 -15.18 -34.77
N ASP A 306 9.29 -15.66 -35.83
CA ASP A 306 9.99 -16.96 -35.84
C ASP A 306 11.26 -16.96 -34.96
N MET A 307 11.82 -15.79 -34.63
CA MET A 307 13.09 -15.64 -33.91
C MET A 307 12.92 -15.12 -32.49
N ASP A 308 12.11 -14.10 -32.30
CA ASP A 308 11.82 -13.44 -31.01
C ASP A 308 10.42 -12.81 -31.06
N GLU A 309 9.41 -13.62 -30.79
CA GLU A 309 7.99 -13.22 -30.82
C GLU A 309 7.65 -12.02 -29.94
N ASP A 310 8.42 -11.80 -28.86
CA ASP A 310 8.12 -10.77 -27.86
C ASP A 310 8.83 -9.44 -28.17
N LEU A 311 9.77 -9.42 -29.12
CA LEU A 311 10.67 -8.27 -29.30
C LEU A 311 9.94 -6.95 -29.58
N TYR A 312 8.93 -6.98 -30.47
CA TYR A 312 8.11 -5.80 -30.76
C TYR A 312 7.31 -5.34 -29.54
N THR A 313 6.68 -6.29 -28.86
CA THR A 313 5.86 -6.01 -27.68
C THR A 313 6.70 -5.48 -26.52
N ASP A 314 7.87 -6.08 -26.28
CA ASP A 314 8.80 -5.65 -25.22
C ASP A 314 9.33 -4.24 -25.48
N LEU A 315 9.71 -3.91 -26.76
CA LEU A 315 10.14 -2.56 -27.10
C LEU A 315 8.98 -1.54 -27.00
N SER A 316 7.77 -1.93 -27.40
CA SER A 316 6.58 -1.09 -27.31
C SER A 316 6.26 -0.75 -25.85
N ASN A 317 6.33 -1.74 -24.95
CA ASN A 317 6.14 -1.54 -23.52
C ASN A 317 7.23 -0.67 -22.91
N LEU A 318 8.48 -0.88 -23.31
CA LEU A 318 9.61 -0.06 -22.86
C LEU A 318 9.41 1.39 -23.31
N ALA A 319 9.05 1.64 -24.56
CA ALA A 319 8.78 2.97 -25.10
C ALA A 319 7.60 3.66 -24.37
N ARG A 320 6.52 2.92 -24.06
CA ARG A 320 5.39 3.44 -23.28
C ARG A 320 5.83 3.86 -21.87
N ARG A 321 6.66 3.07 -21.19
CA ARG A 321 7.20 3.41 -19.85
C ARG A 321 8.10 4.64 -19.89
N TYR A 322 8.91 4.81 -20.93
CA TYR A 322 9.66 6.05 -21.15
C TYR A 322 8.74 7.25 -21.33
N GLN A 323 7.65 7.11 -22.11
CA GLN A 323 6.67 8.18 -22.30
C GLN A 323 5.96 8.54 -20.99
N GLU A 324 5.55 7.55 -20.19
CA GLU A 324 4.94 7.77 -18.88
C GLU A 324 5.85 8.54 -17.91
N VAL A 325 7.14 8.19 -17.89
CA VAL A 325 8.12 8.93 -17.07
C VAL A 325 8.25 10.38 -17.56
N LEU A 326 8.36 10.58 -18.87
CA LEU A 326 8.44 11.90 -19.50
C LEU A 326 7.24 12.78 -19.13
N ASP A 327 6.02 12.26 -19.34
CA ASP A 327 4.77 13.00 -19.08
C ASP A 327 4.62 13.36 -17.59
N ASN A 328 4.97 12.42 -16.71
CA ASN A 328 4.88 12.63 -15.26
C ASN A 328 5.88 13.68 -14.76
N LEU A 329 7.12 13.63 -15.23
CA LEU A 329 8.14 14.62 -14.85
C LEU A 329 7.84 15.99 -15.46
N HIS A 330 7.35 16.06 -16.70
CA HIS A 330 6.89 17.28 -17.31
C HIS A 330 5.75 17.94 -16.50
N SER A 331 4.75 17.14 -16.10
CA SER A 331 3.67 17.58 -15.23
C SER A 331 4.20 18.05 -13.87
N PHE A 332 5.12 17.29 -13.27
CA PHE A 332 5.71 17.65 -11.98
C PHE A 332 6.48 18.97 -12.04
N VAL A 333 7.26 19.21 -13.08
CA VAL A 333 8.14 20.40 -13.17
C VAL A 333 7.41 21.62 -13.73
N PHE A 334 6.78 21.50 -14.90
CA PHE A 334 6.27 22.63 -15.67
C PHE A 334 4.76 22.88 -15.59
N LYS A 335 3.96 21.79 -15.58
CA LYS A 335 2.50 21.93 -15.71
C LYS A 335 1.76 21.11 -14.66
N PRO A 336 1.82 21.51 -13.38
CA PRO A 336 1.07 20.81 -12.35
C PRO A 336 -0.43 20.86 -12.63
N GLU A 337 -1.06 19.69 -12.59
CA GLU A 337 -2.50 19.56 -12.74
C GLU A 337 -3.18 19.96 -11.42
N PRO A 338 -4.26 20.77 -11.45
CA PRO A 338 -4.87 21.29 -10.23
C PRO A 338 -5.56 20.23 -9.36
N ASP A 339 -5.90 19.07 -9.95
CA ASP A 339 -6.51 17.94 -9.28
C ASP A 339 -5.49 16.90 -8.76
N LYS A 340 -4.19 17.25 -8.82
CA LYS A 340 -3.10 16.40 -8.31
C LYS A 340 -2.31 17.09 -7.21
N ILE A 341 -1.79 16.26 -6.31
CA ILE A 341 -0.87 16.64 -5.24
C ILE A 341 0.53 16.23 -5.64
N TYR A 342 1.51 17.12 -5.44
CA TYR A 342 2.91 16.91 -5.77
C TYR A 342 3.75 17.06 -4.51
N TRP A 343 4.66 16.12 -4.26
CA TRP A 343 5.62 16.24 -3.16
C TRP A 343 6.95 15.57 -3.46
N ILE A 344 7.97 16.00 -2.73
CA ILE A 344 9.30 15.41 -2.72
C ILE A 344 9.44 14.64 -1.40
N GLU A 345 9.98 13.43 -1.46
CA GLU A 345 10.30 12.62 -0.29
C GLU A 345 11.78 12.25 -0.31
N ILE A 346 12.43 12.35 0.85
CA ILE A 346 13.78 11.81 1.07
C ILE A 346 13.72 10.74 2.16
N LYS A 347 14.20 9.54 1.83
CA LYS A 347 14.39 8.42 2.76
C LYS A 347 15.85 8.29 3.14
N ASN A 348 16.17 8.49 4.41
CA ASN A 348 17.52 8.36 5.00
C ASN A 348 18.58 9.36 4.51
N ASN A 349 19.68 9.48 5.27
CA ASN A 349 20.81 10.38 5.00
C ASN A 349 21.60 10.09 3.70
N TYR A 350 21.16 9.14 2.87
CA TYR A 350 21.88 8.73 1.64
C TYR A 350 21.27 9.28 0.34
N GLY A 351 20.47 10.35 0.41
CA GLY A 351 20.06 11.08 -0.80
C GLY A 351 19.11 10.33 -1.75
N ASN A 352 18.34 9.36 -1.26
CA ASN A 352 17.30 8.72 -2.06
C ASN A 352 16.06 9.63 -2.13
N ILE A 353 16.11 10.57 -3.07
CA ILE A 353 14.99 11.44 -3.40
C ILE A 353 14.00 10.69 -4.29
N SER A 354 12.73 10.84 -3.97
CA SER A 354 11.63 10.42 -4.82
C SER A 354 10.62 11.55 -5.02
N LEU A 355 10.13 11.67 -6.24
CA LEU A 355 9.08 12.59 -6.66
C LEU A 355 7.77 11.83 -6.66
N HIS A 356 6.77 12.40 -6.04
CA HIS A 356 5.48 11.75 -5.88
C HIS A 356 4.34 12.60 -6.43
N THR A 357 3.36 11.91 -7.00
CA THR A 357 2.11 12.52 -7.46
C THR A 357 0.94 11.67 -7.03
N ALA A 358 -0.12 12.27 -6.52
CA ALA A 358 -1.36 11.60 -6.16
C ALA A 358 -2.58 12.43 -6.54
N PRO A 359 -3.76 11.83 -6.76
CA PRO A 359 -4.99 12.59 -6.95
C PRO A 359 -5.38 13.32 -5.66
N LEU A 360 -5.83 14.55 -5.79
CA LEU A 360 -6.34 15.36 -4.69
C LEU A 360 -7.67 14.80 -4.19
N GLU A 361 -8.58 14.51 -5.10
CA GLU A 361 -9.89 13.93 -4.83
C GLU A 361 -10.14 12.72 -5.72
N ILE A 362 -10.78 11.72 -5.15
CA ILE A 362 -11.09 10.48 -5.88
C ILE A 362 -12.56 10.40 -6.32
N GLY A 363 -13.43 11.27 -5.77
CA GLY A 363 -14.88 11.20 -5.99
C GLY A 363 -15.28 11.26 -7.45
N SER A 364 -14.64 12.13 -8.24
CA SER A 364 -14.90 12.25 -9.69
C SER A 364 -14.56 10.96 -10.45
N LEU A 365 -13.49 10.27 -10.07
CA LEU A 365 -13.10 8.97 -10.63
C LEU A 365 -14.10 7.88 -10.24
N MET A 366 -14.53 7.85 -8.97
CA MET A 366 -15.56 6.93 -8.51
C MET A 366 -16.87 7.16 -9.27
N LYS A 367 -17.28 8.42 -9.44
CA LYS A 367 -18.50 8.77 -10.17
C LYS A 367 -18.45 8.30 -11.62
N LYS A 368 -17.33 8.58 -12.31
CA LYS A 368 -17.16 8.24 -13.72
C LYS A 368 -17.10 6.75 -13.97
N HIS A 369 -16.36 5.99 -13.16
CA HIS A 369 -15.99 4.61 -13.47
C HIS A 369 -16.71 3.55 -12.63
N ILE A 370 -17.39 3.96 -11.54
CA ILE A 370 -18.12 3.04 -10.68
C ILE A 370 -19.60 3.41 -10.65
N TRP A 371 -19.96 4.60 -10.16
CA TRP A 371 -21.37 4.94 -9.92
C TRP A 371 -22.18 5.01 -11.23
N ASN A 372 -21.60 5.53 -12.30
CA ASN A 372 -22.29 5.67 -13.58
C ASN A 372 -22.25 4.42 -14.46
N GLU A 373 -21.34 3.48 -14.20
CA GLU A 373 -21.16 2.31 -15.07
C GLU A 373 -21.78 1.03 -14.52
N LYS A 374 -21.93 0.91 -13.19
CA LYS A 374 -22.38 -0.33 -12.57
C LYS A 374 -23.89 -0.31 -12.30
N THR A 375 -24.54 -1.45 -12.49
CA THR A 375 -25.98 -1.60 -12.24
C THR A 375 -26.32 -1.43 -10.78
N ALA A 376 -25.49 -1.99 -9.87
CA ALA A 376 -25.62 -1.76 -8.45
C ALA A 376 -24.26 -1.85 -7.73
N VAL A 377 -24.07 -0.98 -6.74
CA VAL A 377 -22.89 -0.97 -5.89
C VAL A 377 -23.31 -0.94 -4.43
N VAL A 378 -22.71 -1.85 -3.65
CA VAL A 378 -22.90 -1.93 -2.20
C VAL A 378 -21.58 -1.61 -1.52
N LEU A 379 -21.55 -0.55 -0.71
CA LEU A 379 -20.43 -0.24 0.18
C LEU A 379 -20.75 -0.74 1.58
N THR A 380 -19.89 -1.58 2.13
CA THR A 380 -20.08 -2.13 3.48
C THR A 380 -18.81 -1.96 4.32
N SER A 381 -19.00 -1.63 5.59
CA SER A 381 -17.96 -1.59 6.60
C SER A 381 -18.55 -1.43 8.00
N ALA A 382 -17.77 -1.78 9.02
CA ALA A 382 -18.10 -1.50 10.41
C ALA A 382 -18.01 0.01 10.76
N THR A 383 -17.34 0.82 9.92
CA THR A 383 -16.98 2.21 10.24
C THR A 383 -17.17 3.15 9.04
N LEU A 384 -18.42 3.29 8.54
CA LEU A 384 -18.75 4.25 7.47
C LEU A 384 -19.34 5.56 8.00
N THR A 385 -19.85 5.56 9.23
CA THR A 385 -20.51 6.73 9.82
C THR A 385 -19.58 7.51 10.73
N THR A 386 -19.69 8.83 10.68
CA THR A 386 -19.12 9.76 11.67
C THR A 386 -20.26 10.48 12.39
N ALA A 387 -20.27 10.45 13.72
CA ALA A 387 -21.39 10.96 14.53
C ALA A 387 -22.77 10.37 14.14
N GLY A 388 -22.82 9.14 13.63
CA GLY A 388 -24.05 8.46 13.21
C GLY A 388 -24.51 8.78 11.78
N GLU A 389 -23.78 9.62 11.04
CA GLU A 389 -24.14 10.08 9.69
C GLU A 389 -23.16 9.57 8.63
N PHE A 390 -23.66 9.29 7.41
CA PHE A 390 -22.84 8.87 6.26
C PHE A 390 -22.33 10.06 5.42
N GLN A 391 -22.72 11.29 5.76
CA GLN A 391 -22.42 12.48 4.96
C GLN A 391 -20.93 12.61 4.62
N TYR A 392 -20.03 12.29 5.55
CA TYR A 392 -18.60 12.39 5.34
C TYR A 392 -18.14 11.46 4.20
N ILE A 393 -18.39 10.16 4.30
CA ILE A 393 -17.94 9.19 3.28
C ILE A 393 -18.62 9.44 1.92
N ARG A 394 -19.90 9.83 1.93
CA ARG A 394 -20.63 10.18 0.70
C ARG A 394 -20.00 11.34 -0.04
N SER A 395 -19.64 12.41 0.66
CA SER A 395 -18.99 13.57 0.05
C SER A 395 -17.60 13.20 -0.50
N ARG A 396 -16.82 12.39 0.22
CA ARG A 396 -15.48 11.95 -0.21
C ARG A 396 -15.53 11.10 -1.48
N LEU A 397 -16.53 10.25 -1.61
CA LEU A 397 -16.70 9.33 -2.75
C LEU A 397 -17.62 9.88 -3.85
N GLN A 398 -18.20 11.10 -3.67
CA GLN A 398 -19.25 11.66 -4.54
C GLN A 398 -20.39 10.67 -4.78
N ALA A 399 -20.82 9.98 -3.72
CA ALA A 399 -21.93 9.03 -3.73
C ALA A 399 -23.23 9.76 -3.30
N ASP A 400 -23.82 10.53 -4.23
CA ASP A 400 -24.91 11.46 -3.90
C ASP A 400 -26.26 10.75 -3.73
N ASP A 401 -26.65 9.88 -4.67
CA ASP A 401 -27.94 9.22 -4.71
C ASP A 401 -27.83 7.77 -4.17
N VAL A 402 -27.65 7.62 -2.85
CA VAL A 402 -27.48 6.32 -2.22
C VAL A 402 -28.48 6.08 -1.11
N GLU A 403 -28.90 4.83 -0.94
CA GLU A 403 -29.63 4.37 0.23
C GLU A 403 -28.66 4.10 1.37
N GLU A 404 -28.98 4.61 2.56
CA GLU A 404 -28.17 4.46 3.76
C GLU A 404 -28.81 3.44 4.70
N TYR A 405 -28.02 2.48 5.16
CA TYR A 405 -28.49 1.45 6.06
C TYR A 405 -27.51 1.20 7.18
N GLN A 406 -27.95 1.36 8.42
CA GLN A 406 -27.15 1.09 9.61
C GLN A 406 -27.81 0.01 10.46
N VAL A 407 -27.09 -1.07 10.71
CA VAL A 407 -27.49 -2.15 11.62
C VAL A 407 -26.77 -2.02 12.95
N GLY A 408 -27.42 -2.44 14.03
CA GLY A 408 -26.80 -2.53 15.35
C GLY A 408 -25.69 -3.59 15.40
N SER A 409 -24.89 -3.53 16.46
CA SER A 409 -23.87 -4.55 16.72
C SER A 409 -24.49 -5.82 17.29
N PRO A 410 -23.99 -7.02 16.91
CA PRO A 410 -24.39 -8.28 17.54
C PRO A 410 -23.79 -8.46 18.95
N PHE A 411 -22.90 -7.55 19.37
CA PHE A 411 -22.19 -7.59 20.65
C PHE A 411 -22.84 -6.67 21.66
N ASP A 412 -22.95 -7.14 22.91
CA ASP A 412 -23.38 -6.33 24.05
C ASP A 412 -22.17 -5.64 24.67
N TYR A 413 -21.84 -4.46 24.16
CA TYR A 413 -20.71 -3.67 24.66
C TYR A 413 -20.97 -3.11 26.07
N GLU A 414 -22.21 -2.95 26.50
CA GLU A 414 -22.53 -2.39 27.80
C GLU A 414 -22.07 -3.30 28.95
N THR A 415 -22.23 -4.61 28.77
CA THR A 415 -21.82 -5.60 29.77
C THR A 415 -20.42 -6.16 29.51
N SER A 416 -19.92 -6.13 28.27
CA SER A 416 -18.63 -6.72 27.90
C SER A 416 -17.47 -5.74 27.92
N THR A 417 -17.70 -4.43 27.80
CA THR A 417 -16.64 -3.44 27.63
C THR A 417 -16.67 -2.35 28.69
N LEU A 418 -15.56 -2.18 29.39
CA LEU A 418 -15.29 -0.99 30.21
C LEU A 418 -14.46 0.01 29.41
N LEU A 419 -15.02 1.17 29.12
CA LEU A 419 -14.27 2.32 28.62
C LEU A 419 -13.72 3.13 29.81
N TYR A 420 -12.42 3.02 30.06
CA TYR A 420 -11.76 3.77 31.10
C TYR A 420 -11.06 5.00 30.55
N ILE A 421 -11.43 6.17 31.03
CA ILE A 421 -10.86 7.46 30.61
C ILE A 421 -10.03 8.02 31.77
N ALA A 422 -8.71 8.11 31.57
CA ALA A 422 -7.80 8.64 32.60
C ALA A 422 -7.94 10.15 32.73
N SER A 423 -8.44 10.61 33.91
CA SER A 423 -8.76 12.04 34.14
C SER A 423 -7.57 12.91 34.50
N ASP A 424 -6.51 12.32 35.01
CA ASP A 424 -5.32 13.00 35.55
C ASP A 424 -4.06 12.81 34.69
N ILE A 425 -4.19 12.21 33.52
CA ILE A 425 -3.05 12.10 32.62
C ILE A 425 -2.67 13.48 32.06
N PRO A 426 -1.37 13.84 32.03
CA PRO A 426 -0.94 15.10 31.40
C PRO A 426 -1.33 15.22 29.94
N GLU A 427 -1.47 16.42 29.41
CA GLU A 427 -1.70 16.60 27.97
C GLU A 427 -0.46 16.16 27.18
N PRO A 428 -0.65 15.62 25.96
CA PRO A 428 0.46 15.18 25.09
C PRO A 428 1.50 16.27 24.75
N ASN A 429 1.15 17.55 24.92
CA ASN A 429 2.06 18.68 24.72
C ASN A 429 3.13 18.77 25.81
N ASP A 430 2.84 18.36 27.04
CA ASP A 430 3.85 18.16 28.08
C ASP A 430 4.53 16.81 27.88
N ARG A 431 5.47 16.77 26.94
CA ARG A 431 6.10 15.53 26.47
C ARG A 431 6.71 14.70 27.59
N PHE A 432 7.32 15.34 28.57
CA PHE A 432 8.03 14.63 29.65
C PHE A 432 7.06 14.06 30.69
N ALA A 433 6.15 14.87 31.22
CA ALA A 433 5.18 14.41 32.22
C ALA A 433 4.22 13.36 31.58
N TYR A 434 3.78 13.60 30.34
CA TYR A 434 2.94 12.66 29.60
C TYR A 434 3.62 11.31 29.40
N GLN A 435 4.89 11.29 28.93
CA GLN A 435 5.62 10.04 28.68
C GLN A 435 5.79 9.23 29.98
N LYS A 436 6.15 9.87 31.08
CA LYS A 436 6.31 9.20 32.37
C LYS A 436 4.98 8.63 32.90
N ALA A 437 3.89 9.39 32.78
CA ALA A 437 2.56 8.92 33.17
C ALA A 437 2.10 7.74 32.30
N LEU A 438 2.35 7.81 30.99
CA LEU A 438 2.05 6.75 30.03
C LEU A 438 2.78 5.44 30.36
N GLU A 439 4.09 5.49 30.58
CA GLU A 439 4.90 4.32 30.95
C GLU A 439 4.39 3.68 32.23
N THR A 440 4.10 4.50 33.27
CA THR A 440 3.54 4.03 34.52
C THR A 440 2.18 3.37 34.33
N ALA A 441 1.30 3.98 33.56
CA ALA A 441 -0.03 3.44 33.25
C ALA A 441 0.06 2.08 32.52
N ILE A 442 0.93 1.97 31.52
CA ILE A 442 1.12 0.73 30.77
C ILE A 442 1.64 -0.37 31.70
N ILE A 443 2.70 -0.12 32.48
CA ILE A 443 3.25 -1.10 33.42
C ILE A 443 2.17 -1.59 34.39
N GLN A 444 1.51 -0.67 35.10
CA GLN A 444 0.56 -1.03 36.13
C GLN A 444 -0.66 -1.78 35.57
N THR A 445 -1.15 -1.35 34.40
CA THR A 445 -2.31 -1.97 33.76
C THR A 445 -1.96 -3.37 33.24
N THR A 446 -0.83 -3.51 32.58
CA THR A 446 -0.37 -4.80 32.05
C THR A 446 -0.11 -5.82 33.17
N LEU A 447 0.47 -5.38 34.28
CA LEU A 447 0.64 -6.22 35.48
C LEU A 447 -0.71 -6.62 36.08
N ALA A 448 -1.65 -5.69 36.21
CA ALA A 448 -2.99 -5.95 36.73
C ALA A 448 -3.81 -6.92 35.89
N ALA A 449 -3.61 -6.90 34.55
CA ALA A 449 -4.26 -7.79 33.60
C ALA A 449 -3.52 -9.14 33.42
N GLY A 450 -2.34 -9.31 34.04
CA GLY A 450 -1.52 -10.50 33.83
C GLY A 450 -0.93 -10.62 32.44
N GLY A 451 -0.70 -9.53 31.71
CA GLY A 451 -0.36 -9.46 30.29
C GLY A 451 -1.60 -9.09 29.45
N ARG A 452 -1.86 -9.83 28.37
CA ARG A 452 -3.07 -9.74 27.51
C ARG A 452 -3.44 -8.33 27.08
N THR A 453 -2.41 -7.48 26.85
CA THR A 453 -2.56 -6.05 26.61
C THR A 453 -2.08 -5.67 25.21
N LEU A 454 -2.89 -4.95 24.45
CA LEU A 454 -2.51 -4.28 23.22
C LEU A 454 -2.43 -2.76 23.49
N VAL A 455 -1.29 -2.15 23.14
CA VAL A 455 -1.09 -0.71 23.27
C VAL A 455 -0.94 -0.09 21.89
N LEU A 456 -1.85 0.79 21.52
CA LEU A 456 -1.88 1.48 20.24
C LEU A 456 -1.24 2.87 20.34
N PHE A 457 -0.18 3.05 19.55
CA PHE A 457 0.55 4.30 19.44
C PHE A 457 0.25 5.02 18.12
N THR A 458 0.39 6.33 18.13
CA THR A 458 0.32 7.18 16.92
C THR A 458 1.71 7.52 16.36
N SER A 459 2.80 7.10 17.01
CA SER A 459 4.17 7.40 16.65
C SER A 459 5.10 6.25 17.01
N TYR A 460 5.94 5.85 16.07
CA TYR A 460 6.99 4.85 16.27
C TYR A 460 8.03 5.26 17.31
N ASP A 461 8.43 6.53 17.31
CA ASP A 461 9.39 7.06 18.28
C ASP A 461 8.87 6.91 19.72
N GLN A 462 7.58 7.25 19.94
CA GLN A 462 6.96 7.06 21.23
C GLN A 462 6.84 5.58 21.62
N LEU A 463 6.45 4.71 20.69
CA LEU A 463 6.40 3.27 20.91
C LEU A 463 7.76 2.76 21.36
N ARG A 464 8.83 3.04 20.62
CA ARG A 464 10.19 2.56 20.89
C ARG A 464 10.73 3.05 22.23
N ARG A 465 10.56 4.35 22.55
CA ARG A 465 10.94 4.90 23.86
C ARG A 465 10.20 4.22 25.00
N THR A 466 8.90 4.01 24.82
CA THR A 466 8.07 3.34 25.82
C THR A 466 8.49 1.90 26.01
N SER A 467 8.72 1.15 24.94
CA SER A 467 9.18 -0.23 24.99
C SER A 467 10.46 -0.36 25.81
N GLN A 468 11.47 0.46 25.52
CA GLN A 468 12.74 0.47 26.25
C GLN A 468 12.56 0.79 27.75
N ALA A 469 11.66 1.73 28.07
CA ALA A 469 11.43 2.13 29.48
C ALA A 469 10.70 1.06 30.29
N ILE A 470 9.71 0.37 29.71
CA ILE A 470 8.90 -0.64 30.42
C ILE A 470 9.54 -2.04 30.45
N ALA A 471 10.48 -2.32 29.54
CA ALA A 471 11.05 -3.65 29.33
C ALA A 471 11.56 -4.31 30.61
N ARG A 472 12.40 -3.60 31.38
CA ARG A 472 13.00 -4.15 32.61
C ARG A 472 11.97 -4.57 33.66
N VAL A 473 10.88 -3.80 33.79
CA VAL A 473 9.86 -4.04 34.81
C VAL A 473 8.97 -5.21 34.39
N LEU A 474 8.53 -5.24 33.12
CA LEU A 474 7.64 -6.29 32.62
C LEU A 474 8.34 -7.63 32.54
N THR A 475 9.59 -7.69 32.05
CA THR A 475 10.39 -8.93 32.00
C THR A 475 10.63 -9.53 33.38
N LYS A 476 10.84 -8.69 34.44
CA LYS A 476 10.96 -9.18 35.82
C LYS A 476 9.68 -9.81 36.36
N ASN A 477 8.55 -9.53 35.74
CA ASN A 477 7.24 -10.08 36.10
C ASN A 477 6.76 -11.13 35.11
N ASP A 478 7.68 -11.72 34.33
CA ASP A 478 7.41 -12.77 33.33
C ASP A 478 6.39 -12.35 32.26
N ILE A 479 6.42 -11.07 31.84
CA ILE A 479 5.60 -10.56 30.74
C ILE A 479 6.51 -10.29 29.55
N ILE A 480 6.19 -10.92 28.41
CA ILE A 480 6.92 -10.78 27.14
C ILE A 480 6.39 -9.54 26.41
N ILE A 481 7.31 -8.73 25.86
CA ILE A 481 6.99 -7.57 25.04
C ILE A 481 7.18 -7.93 23.59
N TYR A 482 6.15 -7.74 22.81
CA TYR A 482 6.17 -7.78 21.35
C TYR A 482 6.10 -6.34 20.83
N GLU A 483 7.06 -5.97 20.01
CA GLU A 483 7.22 -4.59 19.53
C GLU A 483 7.22 -4.58 18.01
N GLN A 484 6.40 -3.71 17.41
CA GLN A 484 6.42 -3.47 15.98
C GLN A 484 7.71 -2.74 15.59
N GLY A 485 8.43 -3.23 14.55
CA GLY A 485 9.62 -2.56 14.00
C GLY A 485 10.94 -3.32 14.23
N GLU A 486 10.96 -4.42 14.97
CA GLU A 486 12.14 -5.28 15.18
C GLU A 486 12.32 -6.40 14.13
N GLY A 487 11.85 -6.17 12.91
CA GLY A 487 12.06 -7.10 11.78
C GLY A 487 10.98 -8.17 11.60
N ALA A 488 10.14 -8.44 12.60
CA ALA A 488 9.01 -9.35 12.46
C ALA A 488 7.83 -8.68 11.73
N SER A 489 7.14 -9.45 10.90
CA SER A 489 5.92 -8.94 10.26
C SER A 489 4.80 -8.73 11.28
N PRO A 490 3.84 -7.80 11.05
CA PRO A 490 2.69 -7.62 11.93
C PRO A 490 1.92 -8.91 12.20
N HIS A 491 1.80 -9.78 11.21
CA HIS A 491 1.14 -11.08 11.34
C HIS A 491 1.90 -12.02 12.30
N ALA A 492 3.22 -12.13 12.14
CA ALA A 492 4.04 -12.96 13.02
C ALA A 492 4.01 -12.47 14.48
N LEU A 493 3.99 -11.14 14.69
CA LEU A 493 3.83 -10.55 16.02
C LEU A 493 2.48 -10.88 16.64
N LEU A 494 1.40 -10.84 15.84
CA LEU A 494 0.07 -11.23 16.29
C LEU A 494 -0.02 -12.70 16.68
N ASP A 495 0.53 -13.59 15.87
CA ASP A 495 0.52 -15.03 16.17
C ASP A 495 1.31 -15.33 17.44
N SER A 496 2.46 -14.68 17.61
CA SER A 496 3.24 -14.77 18.83
C SER A 496 2.49 -14.23 20.05
N PHE A 497 1.82 -13.09 19.91
CA PHE A 497 1.01 -12.50 20.96
C PHE A 497 -0.17 -13.40 21.36
N ARG A 498 -0.89 -13.98 20.39
CA ARG A 498 -2.01 -14.91 20.63
C ARG A 498 -1.57 -16.16 21.36
N SER A 499 -0.40 -16.71 21.02
CA SER A 499 0.12 -17.95 21.59
C SER A 499 0.81 -17.76 22.95
N THR A 500 1.05 -16.51 23.36
CA THR A 500 1.77 -16.19 24.61
C THR A 500 0.81 -15.62 25.65
N GLU A 501 0.54 -16.40 26.69
CA GLU A 501 -0.45 -16.06 27.71
C GLU A 501 -0.14 -14.74 28.47
N ARG A 502 1.15 -14.50 28.76
CA ARG A 502 1.60 -13.31 29.49
C ARG A 502 2.43 -12.40 28.59
N SER A 503 1.74 -11.59 27.79
CA SER A 503 2.42 -10.71 26.85
C SER A 503 1.74 -9.37 26.69
N VAL A 504 2.50 -8.39 26.21
CA VAL A 504 2.02 -7.07 25.76
C VAL A 504 2.48 -6.85 24.32
N LEU A 505 1.59 -6.37 23.48
CA LEU A 505 1.88 -6.02 22.10
C LEU A 505 1.84 -4.50 21.95
N LEU A 506 2.93 -3.92 21.47
CA LEU A 506 3.06 -2.50 21.19
C LEU A 506 3.01 -2.29 19.66
N GLY A 507 1.99 -1.54 19.20
CA GLY A 507 1.77 -1.35 17.77
C GLY A 507 1.41 0.07 17.38
N THR A 508 1.67 0.42 16.12
CA THR A 508 1.26 1.66 15.46
C THR A 508 0.18 1.39 14.43
N ARG A 509 0.04 2.21 13.39
CA ARG A 509 -1.02 2.18 12.37
C ARG A 509 -1.41 0.76 11.90
N ALA A 510 -0.45 -0.13 11.65
CA ALA A 510 -0.75 -1.50 11.21
C ALA A 510 -1.55 -2.34 12.22
N PHE A 511 -1.59 -1.93 13.47
CA PHE A 511 -2.34 -2.61 14.54
C PHE A 511 -3.64 -1.88 14.92
N TRP A 512 -3.87 -0.67 14.43
CA TRP A 512 -5.18 -0.02 14.48
C TRP A 512 -6.17 -0.73 13.56
N GLU A 513 -5.65 -1.26 12.45
CA GLU A 513 -6.39 -1.95 11.40
C GLU A 513 -5.92 -3.41 11.27
N GLY A 514 -6.77 -4.33 10.83
CA GLY A 514 -6.36 -5.70 10.48
C GLY A 514 -5.94 -6.64 11.62
N VAL A 515 -6.13 -6.25 12.87
CA VAL A 515 -5.88 -7.11 14.04
C VAL A 515 -7.12 -7.88 14.40
N ASP A 516 -7.02 -9.19 14.44
CA ASP A 516 -8.07 -10.08 14.92
C ASP A 516 -7.51 -11.00 16.01
N VAL A 517 -7.78 -10.68 17.27
CA VAL A 517 -7.35 -11.48 18.44
C VAL A 517 -8.60 -11.83 19.26
N PRO A 518 -9.28 -12.92 18.93
CA PRO A 518 -10.46 -13.36 19.65
C PRO A 518 -10.11 -13.97 21.01
N GLY A 519 -11.03 -13.86 21.95
CA GLY A 519 -10.95 -14.50 23.26
C GLY A 519 -10.04 -13.79 24.25
N GLU A 520 -9.65 -14.51 25.28
CA GLU A 520 -8.91 -13.99 26.44
C GLU A 520 -7.48 -13.52 26.12
N ALA A 521 -6.95 -13.82 24.96
CA ALA A 521 -5.61 -13.38 24.55
C ALA A 521 -5.47 -11.85 24.48
N LEU A 522 -6.59 -11.13 24.27
CA LEU A 522 -6.64 -9.67 24.35
C LEU A 522 -7.76 -9.26 25.32
N SER A 523 -7.39 -8.81 26.51
CA SER A 523 -8.32 -8.36 27.54
C SER A 523 -8.23 -6.86 27.81
N VAL A 524 -7.13 -6.21 27.45
CA VAL A 524 -6.92 -4.77 27.63
C VAL A 524 -6.40 -4.14 26.34
N LEU A 525 -7.11 -3.12 25.89
CA LEU A 525 -6.70 -2.25 24.80
C LEU A 525 -6.38 -0.86 25.33
N MET A 526 -5.17 -0.37 25.10
CA MET A 526 -4.77 0.96 25.52
C MET A 526 -4.55 1.86 24.31
N ILE A 527 -5.25 2.97 24.24
CA ILE A 527 -5.10 4.01 23.21
C ILE A 527 -4.31 5.16 23.82
N THR A 528 -3.07 5.33 23.36
CA THR A 528 -2.16 6.32 23.95
C THR A 528 -2.56 7.75 23.61
N LYS A 529 -2.92 8.01 22.36
CA LYS A 529 -3.37 9.32 21.85
C LYS A 529 -4.52 9.13 20.88
N LEU A 530 -5.36 10.16 20.74
CA LEU A 530 -6.35 10.22 19.66
C LEU A 530 -5.63 10.17 18.31
N PRO A 531 -6.10 9.33 17.35
CA PRO A 531 -5.39 9.00 16.12
C PRO A 531 -5.53 10.07 15.04
N PHE A 532 -5.17 11.30 15.36
CA PHE A 532 -5.07 12.36 14.38
C PHE A 532 -3.93 12.08 13.39
N ASP A 533 -4.18 12.34 12.13
CA ASP A 533 -3.14 12.29 11.10
C ASP A 533 -2.09 13.38 11.30
N VAL A 534 -0.93 13.18 10.67
CA VAL A 534 0.15 14.15 10.70
C VAL A 534 -0.22 15.32 9.79
N PRO A 535 -0.40 16.56 10.32
CA PRO A 535 -0.84 17.70 9.50
C PRO A 535 0.14 18.08 8.38
N SER A 536 1.41 17.69 8.51
CA SER A 536 2.44 17.95 7.49
C SER A 536 2.54 16.84 6.43
N ASP A 537 1.71 15.79 6.50
CA ASP A 537 1.61 14.82 5.41
C ASP A 537 1.08 15.52 4.16
N PRO A 538 1.73 15.40 2.99
CA PRO A 538 1.36 16.13 1.77
C PRO A 538 -0.08 15.89 1.32
N ILE A 539 -0.57 14.66 1.45
CA ILE A 539 -1.93 14.28 1.03
C ILE A 539 -2.94 14.86 2.01
N ILE A 540 -2.69 14.69 3.31
CA ILE A 540 -3.56 15.19 4.38
C ILE A 540 -3.65 16.71 4.32
N ALA A 541 -2.51 17.40 4.20
CA ALA A 541 -2.47 18.85 4.09
C ALA A 541 -3.26 19.37 2.86
N ALA A 542 -3.05 18.76 1.70
CA ALA A 542 -3.72 19.16 0.48
C ALA A 542 -5.23 18.97 0.56
N ARG A 543 -5.69 17.82 1.05
CA ARG A 543 -7.11 17.52 1.22
C ARG A 543 -7.77 18.39 2.27
N ALA A 544 -7.10 18.68 3.37
CA ALA A 544 -7.61 19.58 4.39
C ALA A 544 -7.92 20.96 3.82
N GLU A 545 -7.10 21.48 2.90
CA GLU A 545 -7.31 22.78 2.25
C GLU A 545 -8.56 22.84 1.35
N THR A 546 -9.16 21.72 0.96
CA THR A 546 -10.40 21.71 0.16
C THR A 546 -11.66 22.01 1.00
N PHE A 547 -11.55 22.04 2.34
CA PHE A 547 -12.65 22.31 3.26
C PHE A 547 -12.60 23.73 3.82
N GLU A 548 -13.77 24.33 4.07
CA GLU A 548 -13.87 25.65 4.72
C GLU A 548 -13.40 25.60 6.19
N ASP A 549 -13.72 24.52 6.89
CA ASP A 549 -13.24 24.21 8.25
C ASP A 549 -12.52 22.86 8.25
N PRO A 550 -11.23 22.84 7.88
CA PRO A 550 -10.46 21.61 7.73
C PRO A 550 -10.45 20.74 8.98
N PHE A 551 -10.43 21.37 10.15
CA PHE A 551 -10.33 20.63 11.41
C PHE A 551 -11.63 19.87 11.72
N ASN A 552 -12.78 20.52 11.61
CA ASN A 552 -14.06 19.91 11.95
C ASN A 552 -14.62 19.05 10.81
N GLN A 553 -14.38 19.42 9.54
CA GLN A 553 -14.97 18.74 8.38
C GLN A 553 -14.13 17.60 7.82
N TYR A 554 -12.81 17.55 8.13
CA TYR A 554 -11.89 16.54 7.63
C TYR A 554 -11.11 15.84 8.75
N THR A 555 -10.33 16.60 9.56
CA THR A 555 -9.39 16.02 10.53
C THR A 555 -10.09 15.24 11.66
N ILE A 556 -11.18 15.76 12.21
CA ILE A 556 -11.95 15.07 13.26
C ILE A 556 -12.66 13.83 12.70
N PRO A 557 -13.39 13.86 11.58
CA PRO A 557 -14.02 12.68 11.00
C PRO A 557 -13.03 11.54 10.74
N GLU A 558 -11.88 11.82 10.11
CA GLU A 558 -10.82 10.83 9.89
C GLU A 558 -10.30 10.20 11.19
N ALA A 559 -10.04 11.02 12.19
CA ALA A 559 -9.58 10.54 13.49
C ALA A 559 -10.66 9.69 14.21
N ILE A 560 -11.94 10.02 14.06
CA ILE A 560 -13.06 9.23 14.61
C ILE A 560 -13.15 7.86 13.96
N LEU A 561 -13.04 7.78 12.63
CA LEU A 561 -13.07 6.49 11.93
C LEU A 561 -11.97 5.56 12.43
N LYS A 562 -10.72 6.06 12.53
CA LYS A 562 -9.58 5.32 13.07
C LYS A 562 -9.77 4.93 14.54
N PHE A 563 -10.31 5.83 15.34
CA PHE A 563 -10.58 5.57 16.76
C PHE A 563 -11.60 4.44 16.97
N ARG A 564 -12.68 4.44 16.21
CA ARG A 564 -13.69 3.37 16.20
C ARG A 564 -13.10 2.03 15.76
N GLN A 565 -12.24 2.03 14.75
CA GLN A 565 -11.53 0.83 14.31
C GLN A 565 -10.65 0.27 15.41
N GLY A 566 -9.86 1.13 16.07
CA GLY A 566 -9.05 0.73 17.22
C GLY A 566 -9.89 0.15 18.34
N PHE A 567 -10.98 0.83 18.73
CA PHE A 567 -11.92 0.33 19.75
C PHE A 567 -12.49 -1.05 19.41
N GLY A 568 -12.88 -1.27 18.17
CA GLY A 568 -13.45 -2.52 17.69
C GLY A 568 -12.49 -3.72 17.70
N ARG A 569 -11.21 -3.54 18.10
CA ARG A 569 -10.24 -4.65 18.21
C ARG A 569 -10.44 -5.52 19.45
N LEU A 570 -11.10 -5.00 20.48
CA LEU A 570 -11.21 -5.68 21.76
C LEU A 570 -12.29 -6.79 21.77
N ILE A 571 -13.46 -6.54 21.21
CA ILE A 571 -14.60 -7.48 21.24
C ILE A 571 -14.77 -8.09 19.84
N ARG A 572 -14.62 -9.41 19.74
CA ARG A 572 -14.69 -10.20 18.51
C ARG A 572 -15.71 -11.33 18.58
N THR A 573 -16.00 -11.79 19.78
CA THR A 573 -17.00 -12.81 20.03
C THR A 573 -17.99 -12.35 21.10
N LYS A 574 -19.13 -13.00 21.22
CA LYS A 574 -20.14 -12.69 22.25
C LYS A 574 -19.66 -12.97 23.69
N GLN A 575 -18.60 -13.77 23.81
CA GLN A 575 -18.02 -14.15 25.10
C GLN A 575 -16.86 -13.23 25.52
N ASP A 576 -16.34 -12.41 24.59
CA ASP A 576 -15.21 -11.53 24.90
C ASP A 576 -15.62 -10.48 25.93
N ARG A 577 -14.68 -10.19 26.82
CA ARG A 577 -14.79 -9.15 27.84
C ARG A 577 -13.49 -8.43 28.00
N GLY A 578 -13.55 -7.09 28.10
CA GLY A 578 -12.30 -6.36 28.19
C GLY A 578 -12.43 -4.91 28.60
N VAL A 579 -11.28 -4.25 28.67
CA VAL A 579 -11.14 -2.84 29.07
C VAL A 579 -10.45 -2.06 27.96
N VAL A 580 -11.09 -0.99 27.49
CA VAL A 580 -10.47 0.03 26.64
C VAL A 580 -10.02 1.19 27.51
N VAL A 581 -8.73 1.52 27.48
CA VAL A 581 -8.15 2.60 28.27
C VAL A 581 -7.74 3.75 27.35
N ILE A 582 -8.28 4.93 27.58
CA ILE A 582 -7.91 6.14 26.82
C ILE A 582 -6.95 6.97 27.67
N LEU A 583 -5.73 7.15 27.15
CA LEU A 583 -4.64 7.88 27.79
C LEU A 583 -4.38 9.24 27.11
N ASP A 584 -5.43 9.91 26.67
CA ASP A 584 -5.36 11.23 26.05
C ASP A 584 -6.33 12.19 26.72
N ARG A 585 -5.79 13.17 27.46
CA ARG A 585 -6.60 14.13 28.19
C ARG A 585 -7.49 14.98 27.28
N ARG A 586 -7.14 15.13 25.98
CA ARG A 586 -7.91 15.93 25.03
C ARG A 586 -9.33 15.41 24.83
N ILE A 587 -9.58 14.12 25.09
CA ILE A 587 -10.93 13.54 25.05
C ILE A 587 -11.89 14.18 26.08
N GLN A 588 -11.34 14.78 27.17
CA GLN A 588 -12.11 15.49 28.20
C GLN A 588 -11.95 17.00 28.10
N SER A 589 -10.73 17.49 27.81
CA SER A 589 -10.39 18.92 27.87
C SER A 589 -10.82 19.69 26.62
N LYS A 590 -11.07 19.00 25.49
CA LYS A 590 -11.44 19.65 24.22
C LYS A 590 -12.90 19.36 23.85
N ARG A 591 -13.55 20.34 23.19
CA ARG A 591 -14.95 20.20 22.78
C ARG A 591 -15.20 19.00 21.86
N TYR A 592 -14.27 18.72 20.98
CA TYR A 592 -14.36 17.59 20.06
C TYR A 592 -14.23 16.22 20.75
N GLY A 593 -13.69 16.17 21.96
CA GLY A 593 -13.51 14.90 22.68
C GLY A 593 -14.82 14.17 22.96
N LYS A 594 -15.92 14.91 23.16
CA LYS A 594 -17.25 14.36 23.32
C LYS A 594 -17.72 13.58 22.09
N ILE A 595 -17.41 14.08 20.89
CA ILE A 595 -17.79 13.42 19.61
C ILE A 595 -17.10 12.06 19.49
N PHE A 596 -15.85 11.92 19.95
CA PHE A 596 -15.16 10.63 19.96
C PHE A 596 -15.87 9.61 20.84
N ILE A 597 -16.32 10.00 22.05
CA ILE A 597 -17.03 9.10 22.95
C ILE A 597 -18.39 8.74 22.36
N GLU A 598 -19.15 9.70 21.86
CA GLU A 598 -20.48 9.51 21.27
C GLU A 598 -20.44 8.67 19.97
N SER A 599 -19.28 8.60 19.30
CA SER A 599 -19.08 7.77 18.11
C SER A 599 -18.94 6.27 18.43
N LEU A 600 -18.65 5.90 19.67
CA LEU A 600 -18.50 4.51 20.11
C LEU A 600 -19.86 3.85 20.36
N PRO A 601 -19.94 2.51 20.28
CA PRO A 601 -21.06 1.78 20.80
C PRO A 601 -21.28 2.08 22.28
N THR A 602 -22.55 2.05 22.73
CA THR A 602 -22.87 2.23 24.15
C THR A 602 -22.16 1.17 24.98
N CYS A 603 -21.32 1.60 25.93
CA CYS A 603 -20.52 0.74 26.79
C CYS A 603 -20.44 1.32 28.20
N THR A 604 -20.08 0.50 29.17
CA THR A 604 -19.85 0.98 30.55
C THR A 604 -18.66 1.92 30.57
N THR A 605 -18.86 3.18 30.97
CA THR A 605 -17.83 4.21 30.96
C THR A 605 -17.46 4.60 32.39
N GLN A 606 -16.16 4.61 32.70
CA GLN A 606 -15.60 5.07 33.97
C GLN A 606 -14.53 6.14 33.71
N MET A 607 -14.74 7.33 34.28
CA MET A 607 -13.78 8.41 34.26
C MET A 607 -13.13 8.51 35.66
N SER A 608 -11.81 8.26 35.75
CA SER A 608 -11.11 8.25 37.02
C SER A 608 -9.59 8.46 36.87
N THR A 609 -8.84 8.51 37.97
CA THR A 609 -7.39 8.74 37.98
C THR A 609 -6.60 7.51 37.54
N LEU A 610 -5.36 7.72 37.08
CA LEU A 610 -4.42 6.64 36.74
C LEU A 610 -4.18 5.69 37.92
N ALA A 611 -4.18 6.19 39.14
CA ALA A 611 -4.01 5.39 40.38
C ALA A 611 -5.11 4.33 40.57
N ASN A 612 -6.32 4.59 40.09
CA ASN A 612 -7.45 3.67 40.20
C ASN A 612 -7.53 2.68 39.03
N LEU A 613 -6.80 2.91 37.94
CA LEU A 613 -6.87 2.09 36.70
C LEU A 613 -6.56 0.61 36.94
N PRO A 614 -5.51 0.21 37.68
CA PRO A 614 -5.21 -1.22 37.89
C PRO A 614 -6.36 -1.95 38.60
N ARG A 615 -6.93 -1.31 39.63
CA ARG A 615 -8.08 -1.89 40.38
C ARG A 615 -9.34 -1.98 39.51
N ALA A 616 -9.58 -0.99 38.65
CA ALA A 616 -10.71 -1.03 37.74
C ALA A 616 -10.59 -2.18 36.74
N VAL A 617 -9.38 -2.39 36.19
CA VAL A 617 -9.07 -3.51 35.29
C VAL A 617 -9.29 -4.86 35.97
N GLN A 618 -8.70 -5.08 37.15
CA GLN A 618 -8.85 -6.33 37.91
C GLN A 618 -10.31 -6.62 38.22
N ARG A 619 -11.03 -5.61 38.73
CA ARG A 619 -12.47 -5.76 39.07
C ARG A 619 -13.30 -6.11 37.83
N TRP A 620 -13.04 -5.46 36.68
CA TRP A 620 -13.81 -5.70 35.46
C TRP A 620 -13.54 -7.08 34.88
N LEU A 621 -12.28 -7.53 34.89
CA LEU A 621 -11.86 -8.82 34.36
C LEU A 621 -12.02 -9.96 35.37
N ASN A 622 -12.50 -9.71 36.58
CA ASN A 622 -12.65 -10.68 37.69
C ASN A 622 -11.32 -11.39 38.04
N LEU A 623 -10.23 -10.64 38.09
CA LEU A 623 -8.85 -11.09 38.38
C LEU A 623 -8.50 -10.86 39.83
#